data_88f29275f63d91468614d8f7234b3e6b
#
_entry.id   88f29275f63d91468614d8f7234b3e6b
#
_cell.length_a   1.000
_cell.length_b   1.000
_cell.length_c   1.000
_cell.angle_alpha   90.00
_cell.angle_beta   90.00
_cell.angle_gamma   90.00
#
_symmetry.space_group_name_H-M   'P 1'
#
loop_
_entity.id
_entity.type
_entity.pdbx_description
1 polymer ?
#
loop_
_entity_poly.entity_id
_entity_poly.type
_entity_poly.pdbx_seq_one_letter_code
_entity_poly.pdbx_strand_id
1 'polypeptide(L)'
;VKVIIVEDEFLAQQELSWLIKEHSQMEIVGTFDDGLDVLKFLQHNRVDAIFLDINIPSLDGVLLAQNISQFAHKPFIVFITAWKEHAVEAFELEAFDYILKPYQESRITGMLQKLEAAWQQQQTSSTPXXXXXXXXCRDGNA
;
A
#
# COMPACT_ATOMS: atom_id res chain seq x y z
N VAL A 1 -10.97 2.62 2.35
CA VAL A 1 -9.61 2.45 1.82
C VAL A 1 -9.64 1.30 0.82
N LYS A 2 -9.31 1.59 -0.43
CA LYS A 2 -9.27 0.59 -1.48
C LYS A 2 -7.85 0.11 -1.68
N VAL A 3 -7.66 -1.19 -1.68
CA VAL A 3 -6.31 -1.76 -1.77
C VAL A 3 -6.26 -2.88 -2.81
N ILE A 4 -5.06 -3.15 -3.29
CA ILE A 4 -4.82 -4.34 -4.11
C ILE A 4 -3.69 -5.15 -3.50
N ILE A 5 -3.70 -6.44 -3.81
CA ILE A 5 -2.65 -7.37 -3.39
C ILE A 5 -1.93 -7.86 -4.64
N VAL A 6 -0.61 -7.81 -4.61
CA VAL A 6 0.22 -8.25 -5.74
C VAL A 6 1.15 -9.35 -5.23
N GLU A 7 0.83 -10.59 -5.56
CA GLU A 7 1.50 -11.76 -5.01
C GLU A 7 1.23 -12.94 -5.95
N ASP A 8 2.28 -13.64 -6.37
CA ASP A 8 2.07 -14.72 -7.32
C ASP A 8 1.84 -16.09 -6.68
N GLU A 9 1.98 -16.20 -5.36
CA GLU A 9 1.72 -17.45 -4.67
C GLU A 9 0.32 -17.44 -4.10
N PHE A 10 -0.50 -18.40 -4.51
CA PHE A 10 -1.92 -18.40 -4.18
C PHE A 10 -2.19 -18.42 -2.69
N LEU A 11 -1.49 -19.31 -1.96
CA LEU A 11 -1.75 -19.40 -0.51
C LEU A 11 -1.35 -18.13 0.22
N ALA A 12 -0.27 -17.48 -0.23
CA ALA A 12 0.13 -16.21 0.37
C ALA A 12 -0.90 -15.13 0.10
N GLN A 13 -1.47 -15.11 -1.10
CA GLN A 13 -2.57 -14.18 -1.41
C GLN A 13 -3.75 -14.40 -0.47
N GLN A 14 -4.13 -15.66 -0.29
CA GLN A 14 -5.29 -15.99 0.52
C GLN A 14 -5.08 -15.61 1.97
N GLU A 15 -3.91 -15.86 2.48
CA GLU A 15 -3.61 -15.54 3.87
C GLU A 15 -3.68 -14.03 4.10
N LEU A 16 -3.05 -13.26 3.23
CA LEU A 16 -3.05 -11.82 3.38
C LEU A 16 -4.45 -11.25 3.21
N SER A 17 -5.18 -11.75 2.24
CA SER A 17 -6.55 -11.31 2.02
C SER A 17 -7.40 -11.53 3.27
N TRP A 18 -7.25 -12.70 3.88
CA TRP A 18 -8.00 -13.02 5.09
C TRP A 18 -7.65 -12.04 6.23
N LEU A 19 -6.35 -11.79 6.41
CA LEU A 19 -5.92 -10.89 7.48
C LEU A 19 -6.47 -9.48 7.27
N ILE A 20 -6.45 -9.00 6.03
CA ILE A 20 -6.96 -7.66 5.73
C ILE A 20 -8.45 -7.59 6.03
N LYS A 21 -9.20 -8.59 5.62
CA LYS A 21 -10.65 -8.59 5.83
C LYS A 21 -11.02 -8.70 7.30
N GLU A 22 -10.25 -9.49 8.06
CA GLU A 22 -10.55 -9.71 9.46
C GLU A 22 -10.16 -8.53 10.36
N HIS A 23 -9.10 -7.81 9.99
CA HIS A 23 -8.48 -6.87 10.90
C HIS A 23 -8.50 -5.43 10.41
N SER A 24 -9.25 -5.15 9.34
CA SER A 24 -9.32 -3.77 8.84
C SER A 24 -10.63 -3.54 8.13
N GLN A 25 -10.88 -2.28 7.80
CA GLN A 25 -12.04 -1.89 7.00
C GLN A 25 -11.68 -1.70 5.54
N MET A 26 -10.50 -2.13 5.14
CA MET A 26 -10.04 -1.96 3.76
C MET A 26 -10.81 -2.84 2.80
N GLU A 27 -11.04 -2.31 1.61
CA GLU A 27 -11.72 -3.04 0.54
C GLU A 27 -10.66 -3.50 -0.47
N ILE A 28 -10.56 -4.82 -0.66
CA ILE A 28 -9.64 -5.38 -1.64
C ILE A 28 -10.33 -5.34 -3.00
N VAL A 29 -9.85 -4.48 -3.88
CA VAL A 29 -10.48 -4.29 -5.19
C VAL A 29 -9.77 -5.07 -6.30
N GLY A 30 -8.69 -5.74 -6.00
CA GLY A 30 -8.02 -6.59 -6.98
C GLY A 30 -6.91 -7.38 -6.35
N THR A 31 -6.64 -8.53 -6.95
CA THR A 31 -5.54 -9.40 -6.57
C THR A 31 -4.81 -9.78 -7.84
N PHE A 32 -3.51 -9.60 -7.87
CA PHE A 32 -2.73 -9.75 -9.09
C PHE A 32 -1.53 -10.63 -8.84
N ASP A 33 -1.14 -11.37 -9.86
CA ASP A 33 0.06 -12.20 -9.80
C ASP A 33 1.11 -11.78 -10.82
N ASP A 34 0.97 -10.60 -11.41
CA ASP A 34 1.83 -10.18 -12.51
C ASP A 34 1.91 -8.66 -12.49
N GLY A 35 3.14 -8.13 -12.58
CA GLY A 35 3.34 -6.69 -12.46
C GLY A 35 2.76 -5.87 -13.60
N LEU A 36 2.75 -6.41 -14.83
CA LEU A 36 2.17 -5.67 -15.94
C LEU A 36 0.66 -5.56 -15.81
N ASP A 37 0.02 -6.60 -15.28
CA ASP A 37 -1.43 -6.53 -15.04
C ASP A 37 -1.76 -5.45 -14.03
N VAL A 38 -0.89 -5.24 -13.03
CA VAL A 38 -1.10 -4.18 -12.06
C VAL A 38 -1.06 -2.81 -12.74
N LEU A 39 -0.07 -2.59 -13.60
CA LEU A 39 0.03 -1.30 -14.28
C LEU A 39 -1.17 -1.05 -15.17
N LYS A 40 -1.66 -2.08 -15.85
CA LYS A 40 -2.85 -1.93 -16.68
C LYS A 40 -4.06 -1.55 -15.83
N PHE A 41 -4.22 -2.22 -14.68
CA PHE A 41 -5.32 -1.92 -13.79
C PHE A 41 -5.26 -0.48 -13.27
N LEU A 42 -4.07 -0.03 -12.92
CA LEU A 42 -3.91 1.30 -12.32
C LEU A 42 -4.06 2.42 -13.32
N GLN A 43 -4.03 2.12 -14.62
CA GLN A 43 -4.33 3.14 -15.63
C GLN A 43 -5.77 3.60 -15.57
N HIS A 44 -6.67 2.76 -15.05
CA HIS A 44 -8.10 3.06 -15.05
C HIS A 44 -8.71 3.02 -13.66
N ASN A 45 -7.93 2.73 -12.63
CA ASN A 45 -8.46 2.58 -11.28
C ASN A 45 -7.50 3.18 -10.29
N ARG A 46 -8.01 3.92 -9.33
CA ARG A 46 -7.20 4.45 -8.24
C ARG A 46 -7.35 3.57 -7.02
N VAL A 47 -6.23 3.34 -6.35
CA VAL A 47 -6.24 2.62 -5.08
C VAL A 47 -5.49 3.44 -4.05
N ASP A 48 -5.77 3.15 -2.80
CA ASP A 48 -5.15 3.88 -1.70
C ASP A 48 -3.90 3.20 -1.19
N ALA A 49 -3.81 1.88 -1.36
CA ALA A 49 -2.63 1.16 -0.90
C ALA A 49 -2.41 -0.08 -1.75
N ILE A 50 -1.16 -0.50 -1.83
CA ILE A 50 -0.76 -1.68 -2.58
C ILE A 50 0.11 -2.55 -1.68
N PHE A 51 -0.27 -3.81 -1.51
CA PHE A 51 0.54 -4.80 -0.80
C PHE A 51 1.25 -5.63 -1.85
N LEU A 52 2.56 -5.64 -1.84
CA LEU A 52 3.35 -5.98 -3.01
C LEU A 52 4.51 -6.88 -2.66
N ASP A 53 4.58 -8.06 -3.28
CA ASP A 53 5.78 -8.88 -3.21
C ASP A 53 6.75 -8.42 -4.30
N ILE A 54 8.04 -8.57 -4.03
CA ILE A 54 9.05 -8.18 -4.99
C ILE A 54 9.20 -9.22 -6.09
N ASN A 55 9.12 -10.50 -5.73
CA ASN A 55 9.37 -11.58 -6.68
C ASN A 55 8.08 -11.96 -7.41
N ILE A 56 7.71 -11.16 -8.41
CA ILE A 56 6.52 -11.40 -9.21
C ILE A 56 6.91 -11.39 -10.70
N PRO A 57 6.14 -12.09 -11.54
CA PRO A 57 6.49 -12.15 -12.98
C PRO A 57 6.31 -10.82 -13.71
N SER A 58 6.95 -10.73 -14.83
CA SER A 58 6.89 -9.66 -15.85
C SER A 58 7.61 -8.41 -15.42
N LEU A 59 7.43 -7.97 -14.20
CA LEU A 59 8.01 -6.71 -13.72
C LEU A 59 8.16 -6.87 -12.22
N ASP A 60 9.40 -6.92 -11.72
CA ASP A 60 9.56 -7.18 -10.29
C ASP A 60 8.99 -6.04 -9.46
N GLY A 61 8.74 -6.36 -8.19
CA GLY A 61 8.02 -5.45 -7.32
C GLY A 61 8.72 -4.12 -7.09
N VAL A 62 10.06 -4.11 -7.10
CA VAL A 62 10.77 -2.84 -6.92
C VAL A 62 10.57 -1.94 -8.12
N LEU A 63 10.70 -2.50 -9.32
CA LEU A 63 10.45 -1.73 -10.54
C LEU A 63 9.00 -1.26 -10.60
N LEU A 64 8.09 -2.12 -10.22
CA LEU A 64 6.67 -1.75 -10.19
C LEU A 64 6.46 -0.57 -9.24
N ALA A 65 7.04 -0.65 -8.06
CA ALA A 65 6.89 0.43 -7.07
C ALA A 65 7.51 1.73 -7.59
N GLN A 66 8.64 1.65 -8.28
CA GLN A 66 9.27 2.83 -8.84
C GLN A 66 8.34 3.50 -9.87
N ASN A 67 7.68 2.71 -10.70
CA ASN A 67 6.72 3.25 -11.65
C ASN A 67 5.54 3.91 -10.94
N ILE A 68 5.01 3.23 -9.93
CA ILE A 68 3.85 3.76 -9.20
C ILE A 68 4.20 5.03 -8.46
N SER A 69 5.44 5.15 -7.99
CA SER A 69 5.84 6.35 -7.25
C SER A 69 5.88 7.60 -8.12
N GLN A 70 5.81 7.43 -9.45
CA GLN A 70 5.75 8.57 -10.35
C GLN A 70 4.33 9.05 -10.60
N PHE A 71 3.35 8.35 -10.09
CA PHE A 71 1.94 8.74 -10.30
C PHE A 71 1.65 10.04 -9.57
N ALA A 72 0.75 10.85 -10.15
CA ALA A 72 0.30 12.08 -9.48
C ALA A 72 -0.37 11.78 -8.14
N HIS A 73 -1.14 10.69 -8.09
CA HIS A 73 -1.79 10.24 -6.87
C HIS A 73 -1.09 8.94 -6.43
N LYS A 74 -0.23 9.08 -5.43
CA LYS A 74 0.58 7.95 -5.00
C LYS A 74 -0.13 7.12 -3.94
N PRO A 75 -0.36 5.84 -4.19
CA PRO A 75 -0.88 4.98 -3.11
C PRO A 75 0.24 4.67 -2.11
N PHE A 76 -0.17 4.30 -0.92
CA PHE A 76 0.78 3.73 0.02
C PHE A 76 1.28 2.40 -0.52
N ILE A 77 2.57 2.14 -0.38
CA ILE A 77 3.16 0.88 -0.82
C ILE A 77 3.69 0.15 0.39
N VAL A 78 3.25 -1.09 0.56
CA VAL A 78 3.74 -1.97 1.61
C VAL A 78 4.33 -3.19 0.94
N PHE A 79 5.63 -3.40 1.10
CA PHE A 79 6.26 -4.60 0.59
C PHE A 79 6.08 -5.73 1.58
N ILE A 80 5.68 -6.91 1.07
CA ILE A 80 5.57 -8.13 1.88
C ILE A 80 6.28 -9.21 1.10
N THR A 81 7.49 -9.55 1.50
CA THR A 81 8.38 -10.33 0.65
C THR A 81 9.37 -11.13 1.47
N ALA A 82 9.92 -12.17 0.87
CA ALA A 82 11.01 -12.94 1.48
C ALA A 82 12.38 -12.30 1.26
N TRP A 83 12.45 -11.29 0.42
CA TRP A 83 13.72 -10.67 0.05
C TRP A 83 14.03 -9.50 0.97
N LYS A 84 15.10 -9.62 1.73
CA LYS A 84 15.50 -8.50 2.61
C LYS A 84 16.46 -7.53 1.93
N GLU A 85 16.97 -7.90 0.76
CA GLU A 85 18.00 -7.12 0.08
C GLU A 85 17.50 -5.79 -0.46
N HIS A 86 16.20 -5.61 -0.58
CA HIS A 86 15.63 -4.44 -1.23
C HIS A 86 15.07 -3.41 -0.25
N ALA A 87 15.39 -3.56 1.03
CA ALA A 87 14.85 -2.63 2.02
C ALA A 87 15.35 -1.20 1.81
N VAL A 88 16.58 -1.06 1.33
CA VAL A 88 17.13 0.29 1.07
C VAL A 88 16.36 0.96 -0.06
N GLU A 89 16.09 0.22 -1.15
CA GLU A 89 15.31 0.78 -2.25
C GLU A 89 13.90 1.16 -1.78
N ALA A 90 13.31 0.32 -0.94
CA ALA A 90 11.97 0.62 -0.41
C ALA A 90 11.99 1.90 0.41
N PHE A 91 13.01 2.08 1.22
CA PHE A 91 13.15 3.30 2.01
C PHE A 91 13.28 4.52 1.09
N GLU A 92 14.08 4.41 0.04
CA GLU A 92 14.27 5.51 -0.89
C GLU A 92 13.00 5.86 -1.64
N LEU A 93 12.14 4.86 -1.88
CA LEU A 93 10.84 5.08 -2.52
C LEU A 93 9.80 5.62 -1.54
N GLU A 94 10.15 5.71 -0.28
CA GLU A 94 9.24 6.13 0.77
C GLU A 94 8.06 5.15 0.91
N ALA A 95 8.38 3.86 0.81
CA ALA A 95 7.36 2.83 1.06
C ALA A 95 6.84 2.97 2.48
N PHE A 96 5.57 2.65 2.66
CA PHE A 96 4.97 2.77 3.97
C PHE A 96 5.55 1.74 4.94
N ASP A 97 5.79 0.52 4.45
CA ASP A 97 6.34 -0.52 5.30
C ASP A 97 7.03 -1.58 4.45
N TYR A 98 7.86 -2.38 5.10
CA TYR A 98 8.59 -3.46 4.45
C TYR A 98 8.55 -4.64 5.42
N ILE A 99 7.79 -5.66 5.07
CA ILE A 99 7.54 -6.79 5.96
C ILE A 99 8.17 -8.03 5.35
N LEU A 100 8.99 -8.72 6.12
CA LEU A 100 9.64 -9.94 5.66
C LEU A 100 8.81 -11.16 5.96
N LYS A 101 8.74 -12.05 4.98
CA LYS A 101 8.15 -13.38 5.19
C LYS A 101 9.20 -14.31 5.78
N PRO A 102 8.82 -15.23 6.62
CA PRO A 102 7.49 -15.42 7.20
C PRO A 102 7.23 -14.37 8.28
N TYR A 103 6.00 -13.91 8.34
CA TYR A 103 5.63 -12.88 9.30
C TYR A 103 4.67 -13.43 10.35
N GLN A 104 4.58 -12.74 11.46
CA GLN A 104 3.57 -13.01 12.47
C GLN A 104 2.32 -12.22 12.14
N GLU A 105 1.17 -12.77 12.49
CA GLU A 105 -0.09 -12.10 12.25
C GLU A 105 -0.10 -10.68 12.85
N SER A 106 0.47 -10.54 14.04
CA SER A 106 0.51 -9.23 14.70
C SER A 106 1.29 -8.20 13.91
N ARG A 107 2.29 -8.63 13.15
CA ARG A 107 3.04 -7.71 12.31
C ARG A 107 2.13 -7.10 11.24
N ILE A 108 1.30 -7.94 10.63
CA ILE A 108 0.38 -7.46 9.61
C ILE A 108 -0.70 -6.58 10.23
N THR A 109 -1.30 -7.02 11.34
CA THR A 109 -2.40 -6.25 11.92
C THR A 109 -1.91 -4.90 12.43
N GLY A 110 -0.70 -4.82 12.97
CA GLY A 110 -0.13 -3.55 13.38
C GLY A 110 0.08 -2.62 12.20
N MET A 111 0.57 -3.16 11.09
CA MET A 111 0.74 -2.34 9.88
C MET A 111 -0.59 -1.84 9.36
N LEU A 112 -1.62 -2.69 9.36
CA LEU A 112 -2.93 -2.29 8.86
C LEU A 112 -3.50 -1.14 9.68
N GLN A 113 -3.34 -1.19 11.01
CA GLN A 113 -3.81 -0.12 11.86
C GLN A 113 -3.10 1.20 11.57
N LYS A 114 -1.78 1.12 11.40
CA LYS A 114 -1.01 2.32 11.09
C LYS A 114 -1.38 2.88 9.74
N LEU A 115 -1.63 2.01 8.77
CA LEU A 115 -1.97 2.45 7.43
C LEU A 115 -3.32 3.13 7.42
N GLU A 116 -4.30 2.56 8.10
CA GLU A 116 -5.62 3.20 8.18
C GLU A 116 -5.54 4.56 8.85
N ALA A 117 -4.73 4.68 9.90
CA ALA A 117 -4.55 5.95 10.57
C ALA A 117 -3.88 6.97 9.66
N ALA A 118 -2.87 6.55 8.91
CA ALA A 118 -2.17 7.43 7.98
C ALA A 118 -3.09 7.89 6.86
N TRP A 119 -3.92 6.99 6.35
CA TRP A 119 -4.86 7.36 5.30
C TRP A 119 -5.89 8.36 5.81
N GLN A 120 -6.40 8.14 7.02
CA GLN A 120 -7.35 9.07 7.64
C GLN A 120 -6.73 10.46 7.77
N GLN A 121 -5.50 10.51 8.22
CA GLN A 121 -4.82 11.77 8.41
C GLN A 121 -4.60 12.48 7.09
N GLN A 122 -4.28 11.73 6.05
CA GLN A 122 -4.10 12.29 4.72
C GLN A 122 -5.39 12.92 4.21
N GLN A 123 -6.52 12.25 4.45
CA GLN A 123 -7.81 12.79 4.03
C GLN A 123 -8.14 14.07 4.77
N THR A 124 -7.87 14.09 6.07
CA THR A 124 -8.13 15.27 6.90
C THR A 124 -7.27 16.44 6.47
N SER A 125 -5.98 16.23 6.26
CA SER A 125 -5.07 17.33 5.95
C SER A 125 -5.21 17.82 4.53
N SER A 126 -5.80 17.07 3.64
CA SER A 126 -5.99 17.50 2.26
C SER A 126 -7.22 18.39 2.12
N THR A 127 -8.02 18.57 3.15
CA THR A 127 -9.17 19.47 3.11
C THR A 127 -8.67 20.90 3.10
N PRO A 128 -9.00 21.57 2.07
CA PRO A 128 -8.61 22.97 2.05
C PRO A 128 -9.37 23.69 3.11
N UNK A 129 -9.35 24.65 3.85
CA UNK A 129 -9.56 24.86 4.43
C UNK A 129 -9.70 25.30 4.54
N UNK A 130 -10.23 25.61 4.58
CA UNK A 130 -10.27 25.62 4.59
C UNK A 130 -10.04 25.68 4.72
N UNK A 131 -9.48 26.19 4.84
CA UNK A 131 -9.25 26.15 4.90
C UNK A 131 -8.97 26.09 5.10
N UNK A 132 -8.68 26.34 5.80
CA UNK A 132 -8.44 26.25 5.98
C UNK A 132 -8.28 26.11 6.22
N UNK A 133 -8.21 26.37 7.01
CA UNK A 133 -8.04 26.21 7.17
C UNK A 133 -7.87 26.01 7.38
N UNK A 134 -7.54 25.98 8.06
CA UNK A 134 -7.27 25.78 8.22
C UNK A 134 -7.09 25.53 8.40
N UNK A 135 -6.86 25.26 8.94
CA UNK A 135 -6.71 25.19 9.08
C UNK A 135 -6.51 24.85 9.17
N UNK A 136 -6.52 24.77 9.96
CA UNK A 136 -6.46 24.83 10.01
C UNK A 136 -6.16 24.40 10.04
N CYS A 137 -5.62 24.57 10.76
CA CYS A 137 -5.73 24.47 10.69
C CYS A 137 -5.43 23.85 11.03
N ARG A 138 -5.30 23.96 11.42
CA ARG A 138 -5.33 23.75 11.37
C ARG A 138 -5.29 23.03 11.57
N ASP A 139 -5.21 23.34 12.41
CA ASP A 139 -5.58 23.15 12.24
C ASP A 139 -5.40 22.67 12.26
N GLY A 140 -5.38 23.17 12.99
CA GLY A 140 -5.56 23.17 12.45
C GLY A 140 -5.35 22.71 12.38
N ASN A 141 -5.45 23.36 12.79
CA ASN A 141 -5.75 23.48 12.24
C ASN A 141 -5.71 23.25 11.84
N ALA A 142 -5.63 23.13 12.33
CA ALA A 142 -5.96 23.30 11.60
C ALA A 142 -5.78 23.18 11.25
#